data_dc99508062ca670e4afbe111e4d22a29
#
_entry.id   dc99508062ca670e4afbe111e4d22a29
#
_cell.length_a   1.000
_cell.length_b   1.000
_cell.length_c   1.000
_cell.angle_alpha   90.00
_cell.angle_beta   90.00
_cell.angle_gamma   90.00
#
_symmetry.space_group_name_H-M   'P 1'
#
loop_
_entity.id
_entity.type
_entity.pdbx_description
1 polymer ?
#
loop_
_entity_poly.entity_id
_entity_poly.type
_entity_poly.pdbx_seq_one_letter_code
_entity_poly.pdbx_strand_id
1 'polypeptide(L)'
;MKAMKHVLPLLLTLSMLLLPACGTQTAPAVSPSSLPAPAASAEPAPAASPAPTVVPGCLLDRTGQALDLPRYAGLTGAEEAFAHYLQSGYDVSLTIDLALQQQAQTLLAEALGDSGGAVVMVEVNTGAPLVIASHGQGGNRSLLSAYQPTNLFLPCTAIAALDSNIITPEDQICCEGVFDRYEADGYAPACWIWTAGELTHGNENMTTALRDSCDCYFYALGNDLGIYQLALYTEALGLGQPTGIELPENIGRVASLQTAKDNGREWRIGDTLEAAVGRNDNAFTPLQMAEYCAAIANKGLRYSASILGSVTERDGNTRYTRQPQIIGNILSEKEQELAALLEGWNDLLDANWAAIHQGMYAALNDWSMNDNNAHIWQDCPWQVAGMANRIPVGSHAPYEDQVPCRGLFMGFAPYEVPQVAIFVVTEEAEGDASQQIARQLLDFYIEKST
;
A
#
# COMPACT_ATOMS: atom_id res chain seq x y z
N MET A 1 -6.77 -36.63 4.59
CA MET A 1 -5.50 -35.90 4.73
C MET A 1 -4.35 -36.45 3.88
N LYS A 2 -3.99 -37.77 3.91
CA LYS A 2 -2.86 -38.27 3.07
C LYS A 2 -3.16 -38.32 1.54
N ALA A 3 -4.39 -38.40 1.11
CA ALA A 3 -4.76 -38.46 -0.32
C ALA A 3 -4.73 -37.09 -1.03
N MET A 4 -4.89 -36.00 -0.28
CA MET A 4 -4.96 -34.63 -0.84
C MET A 4 -3.56 -34.07 -1.21
N LYS A 5 -2.49 -34.53 -0.51
CA LYS A 5 -1.11 -34.06 -0.78
C LYS A 5 -0.55 -34.46 -2.16
N HIS A 6 -1.18 -35.41 -2.88
CA HIS A 6 -0.70 -35.89 -4.18
C HIS A 6 -1.46 -35.34 -5.40
N VAL A 7 -2.56 -34.63 -5.20
CA VAL A 7 -3.36 -34.09 -6.31
C VAL A 7 -2.94 -32.65 -6.63
N LEU A 8 -2.53 -31.90 -5.64
CA LEU A 8 -2.20 -30.47 -5.77
C LEU A 8 -0.96 -30.19 -6.66
N PRO A 9 0.16 -30.96 -6.57
CA PRO A 9 1.31 -30.73 -7.45
C PRO A 9 1.04 -31.04 -8.93
N LEU A 10 0.03 -31.89 -9.22
CA LEU A 10 -0.29 -32.27 -10.60
C LEU A 10 -1.12 -31.20 -11.33
N LEU A 11 -1.90 -30.42 -10.61
CA LEU A 11 -2.69 -29.32 -11.17
C LEU A 11 -1.84 -28.07 -11.45
N LEU A 12 -0.87 -27.78 -10.59
CA LEU A 12 0.10 -26.68 -10.80
C LEU A 12 1.05 -26.94 -11.99
N THR A 13 1.44 -28.19 -12.22
CA THR A 13 2.29 -28.54 -13.37
C THR A 13 1.53 -28.49 -14.71
N LEU A 14 0.22 -28.63 -14.71
CA LEU A 14 -0.59 -28.56 -15.92
C LEU A 14 -0.87 -27.10 -16.35
N SER A 15 -0.89 -26.13 -15.43
CA SER A 15 -1.05 -24.72 -15.75
C SER A 15 0.19 -24.09 -16.39
N MET A 16 1.40 -24.61 -16.11
CA MET A 16 2.65 -24.16 -16.75
C MET A 16 2.84 -24.64 -18.19
N LEU A 17 2.12 -25.67 -18.64
CA LEU A 17 2.26 -26.26 -19.98
C LEU A 17 1.35 -25.64 -21.05
N LEU A 18 0.49 -24.68 -20.71
CA LEU A 18 -0.46 -24.06 -21.62
C LEU A 18 -0.26 -22.55 -21.89
N LEU A 19 0.91 -22.00 -21.57
CA LEU A 19 1.23 -20.62 -21.95
C LEU A 19 1.62 -20.59 -23.44
N PRO A 20 0.86 -19.92 -24.33
CA PRO A 20 1.30 -19.64 -25.68
C PRO A 20 2.44 -18.63 -25.66
N ALA A 21 3.45 -18.84 -26.49
CA ALA A 21 4.58 -17.95 -26.69
C ALA A 21 4.10 -16.49 -26.87
N CYS A 22 4.63 -15.61 -26.02
CA CYS A 22 4.32 -14.19 -25.99
C CYS A 22 4.77 -13.53 -27.30
N GLY A 23 3.81 -13.20 -28.14
CA GLY A 23 3.98 -12.20 -29.18
C GLY A 23 3.73 -10.83 -28.53
N THR A 24 4.69 -9.93 -28.66
CA THR A 24 4.58 -8.53 -28.24
C THR A 24 3.37 -7.86 -28.90
N GLN A 25 2.27 -7.77 -28.17
CA GLN A 25 1.20 -6.85 -28.50
C GLN A 25 1.25 -5.69 -27.51
N THR A 26 1.66 -4.54 -28.05
CA THR A 26 1.47 -3.24 -27.41
C THR A 26 -0.01 -3.04 -27.13
N ALA A 27 -0.36 -2.81 -25.87
CA ALA A 27 -1.70 -2.44 -25.48
C ALA A 27 -2.14 -1.18 -26.25
N PRO A 28 -3.36 -1.13 -26.81
CA PRO A 28 -3.86 0.08 -27.41
C PRO A 28 -4.16 1.11 -26.32
N ALA A 29 -3.58 2.30 -26.44
CA ALA A 29 -3.97 3.45 -25.66
C ALA A 29 -5.49 3.68 -25.83
N VAL A 30 -6.23 3.70 -24.75
CA VAL A 30 -7.64 4.04 -24.73
C VAL A 30 -7.74 5.53 -25.00
N SER A 31 -8.04 5.91 -26.27
CA SER A 31 -8.39 7.27 -26.61
C SER A 31 -9.79 7.58 -26.11
N PRO A 32 -10.05 8.76 -25.52
CA PRO A 32 -11.39 9.14 -25.11
C PRO A 32 -12.29 9.21 -26.37
N SER A 33 -13.46 8.56 -26.25
CA SER A 33 -14.50 8.51 -27.28
C SER A 33 -14.89 9.91 -27.76
N SER A 34 -14.56 10.21 -29.01
CA SER A 34 -15.01 11.45 -29.69
C SER A 34 -16.49 11.33 -30.02
N LEU A 35 -17.31 12.25 -29.50
CA LEU A 35 -18.65 12.49 -29.98
C LEU A 35 -18.60 13.01 -31.45
N PRO A 36 -19.54 12.60 -32.32
CA PRO A 36 -19.53 13.01 -33.71
C PRO A 36 -19.81 14.51 -33.87
N ALA A 37 -19.03 15.17 -34.73
CA ALA A 37 -19.21 16.54 -35.09
C ALA A 37 -20.51 16.72 -35.91
N PRO A 38 -21.28 17.80 -35.71
CA PRO A 38 -22.41 18.10 -36.57
C PRO A 38 -21.96 18.62 -37.93
N ALA A 39 -22.64 18.15 -38.99
CA ALA A 39 -22.40 18.56 -40.38
C ALA A 39 -22.65 20.04 -40.60
N ALA A 40 -21.69 20.70 -41.25
CA ALA A 40 -21.80 22.09 -41.63
C ALA A 40 -22.77 22.29 -42.83
N SER A 41 -23.81 23.08 -42.64
CA SER A 41 -24.53 23.76 -43.73
C SER A 41 -24.27 25.26 -43.61
N ALA A 42 -23.73 25.86 -44.67
CA ALA A 42 -23.34 27.26 -44.70
C ALA A 42 -24.54 28.14 -45.11
N GLU A 43 -24.91 29.04 -44.21
CA GLU A 43 -25.58 30.32 -44.52
C GLU A 43 -24.87 31.45 -43.77
N PRO A 44 -24.76 32.67 -44.31
CA PRO A 44 -24.02 33.76 -43.69
C PRO A 44 -24.70 34.19 -42.40
N ALA A 45 -24.01 34.01 -41.30
CA ALA A 45 -24.49 34.32 -39.97
C ALA A 45 -24.58 35.84 -39.70
N PRO A 46 -25.62 36.32 -39.02
CA PRO A 46 -25.60 37.64 -38.37
C PRO A 46 -24.52 37.66 -37.28
N ALA A 47 -23.96 38.87 -37.04
CA ALA A 47 -22.87 39.09 -36.10
C ALA A 47 -23.11 38.32 -34.79
N ALA A 48 -22.17 37.42 -34.48
CA ALA A 48 -22.25 36.58 -33.30
C ALA A 48 -22.34 37.44 -32.03
N SER A 49 -23.40 37.25 -31.27
CA SER A 49 -23.41 37.64 -29.85
C SER A 49 -22.18 37.04 -29.16
N PRO A 50 -21.51 37.80 -28.29
CA PRO A 50 -20.35 37.21 -27.55
C PRO A 50 -20.84 35.92 -26.90
N ALA A 51 -20.10 34.84 -27.12
CA ALA A 51 -20.40 33.57 -26.48
C ALA A 51 -20.53 33.81 -24.97
N PRO A 52 -21.52 33.21 -24.29
CA PRO A 52 -21.64 33.38 -22.85
C PRO A 52 -20.32 32.98 -22.20
N THR A 53 -19.75 33.91 -21.43
CA THR A 53 -18.52 33.64 -20.67
C THR A 53 -18.84 32.55 -19.67
N VAL A 54 -18.36 31.33 -19.90
CA VAL A 54 -18.52 30.23 -18.95
C VAL A 54 -17.71 30.60 -17.72
N VAL A 55 -18.39 30.70 -16.59
CA VAL A 55 -17.68 30.88 -15.30
C VAL A 55 -17.10 29.52 -14.91
N PRO A 56 -15.77 29.41 -14.63
CA PRO A 56 -15.17 28.16 -14.26
C PRO A 56 -15.85 27.54 -13.03
N GLY A 57 -15.89 26.18 -12.97
CA GLY A 57 -16.34 25.44 -11.83
C GLY A 57 -15.31 25.45 -10.69
N CYS A 58 -15.66 24.82 -9.59
CA CYS A 58 -14.83 24.74 -8.37
C CYS A 58 -14.40 23.30 -8.08
N LEU A 59 -13.22 23.15 -7.49
CA LEU A 59 -12.84 21.91 -6.81
C LEU A 59 -13.37 21.91 -5.39
N LEU A 60 -14.05 20.83 -5.05
CA LEU A 60 -14.71 20.64 -3.76
C LEU A 60 -14.15 19.39 -3.08
N ASP A 61 -14.24 19.33 -1.77
CA ASP A 61 -14.04 18.09 -1.01
C ASP A 61 -15.26 17.15 -1.15
N ARG A 62 -15.22 15.98 -0.55
CA ARG A 62 -16.31 15.00 -0.58
C ARG A 62 -17.62 15.50 0.04
N THR A 63 -17.58 16.56 0.86
CA THR A 63 -18.74 17.17 1.52
C THR A 63 -19.28 18.38 0.79
N GLY A 64 -18.65 18.81 -0.30
CA GLY A 64 -19.01 20.00 -1.09
C GLY A 64 -18.34 21.28 -0.61
N GLN A 65 -17.35 21.23 0.26
CA GLN A 65 -16.57 22.41 0.66
C GLN A 65 -15.49 22.73 -0.37
N ALA A 66 -15.29 24.01 -0.69
CA ALA A 66 -14.26 24.43 -1.62
C ALA A 66 -12.84 24.18 -1.08
N LEU A 67 -11.99 23.62 -1.95
CA LEU A 67 -10.60 23.31 -1.64
C LEU A 67 -9.67 24.46 -1.99
N ASP A 68 -8.85 24.88 -1.02
CA ASP A 68 -7.73 25.83 -1.22
C ASP A 68 -6.45 25.02 -1.51
N LEU A 69 -6.32 24.53 -2.74
CA LEU A 69 -5.26 23.60 -3.15
C LEU A 69 -3.83 24.04 -2.83
N PRO A 70 -3.44 25.33 -2.94
CA PRO A 70 -2.09 25.77 -2.57
C PRO A 70 -1.66 25.38 -1.15
N ARG A 71 -2.61 25.09 -0.27
CA ARG A 71 -2.33 24.64 1.09
C ARG A 71 -1.98 23.14 1.20
N TYR A 72 -2.27 22.36 0.14
CA TYR A 72 -2.19 20.90 0.19
C TYR A 72 -1.22 20.36 -0.85
N ALA A 73 0.07 20.29 -0.50
CA ALA A 73 1.11 19.80 -1.40
C ALA A 73 0.82 18.37 -1.97
N GLY A 74 0.12 17.54 -1.20
CA GLY A 74 -0.33 16.22 -1.63
C GLY A 74 -1.34 16.23 -2.79
N LEU A 75 -2.03 17.36 -3.02
CA LEU A 75 -3.03 17.51 -4.07
C LEU A 75 -2.53 18.35 -5.26
N THR A 76 -1.21 18.58 -5.33
CA THR A 76 -0.60 19.30 -6.47
C THR A 76 -0.92 18.60 -7.78
N GLY A 77 -1.43 19.38 -8.77
CA GLY A 77 -1.84 18.88 -10.08
C GLY A 77 -3.33 18.60 -10.20
N ALA A 78 -4.13 18.73 -9.13
CA ALA A 78 -5.57 18.44 -9.20
C ALA A 78 -6.34 19.41 -10.11
N GLU A 79 -5.98 20.71 -10.14
CA GLU A 79 -6.61 21.68 -11.07
C GLU A 79 -6.34 21.29 -12.53
N GLU A 80 -5.11 20.90 -12.84
CA GLU A 80 -4.71 20.46 -14.18
C GLU A 80 -5.40 19.16 -14.58
N ALA A 81 -5.47 18.20 -13.67
CA ALA A 81 -6.13 16.91 -13.91
C ALA A 81 -7.61 17.07 -14.29
N PHE A 82 -8.29 18.02 -13.65
CA PHE A 82 -9.72 18.24 -13.85
C PHE A 82 -10.05 19.52 -14.64
N ALA A 83 -9.04 20.16 -15.26
CA ALA A 83 -9.20 21.45 -15.95
C ALA A 83 -10.32 21.46 -17.00
N HIS A 84 -10.53 20.36 -17.71
CA HIS A 84 -11.56 20.28 -18.75
C HIS A 84 -13.00 20.37 -18.19
N TYR A 85 -13.24 19.81 -17.00
CA TYR A 85 -14.53 19.96 -16.31
C TYR A 85 -14.69 21.39 -15.78
N LEU A 86 -13.67 21.87 -15.06
CA LEU A 86 -13.69 23.19 -14.45
C LEU A 86 -13.90 24.31 -15.49
N GLN A 87 -13.15 24.28 -16.59
CA GLN A 87 -13.28 25.26 -17.70
C GLN A 87 -14.64 25.18 -18.40
N SER A 88 -15.29 24.01 -18.35
CA SER A 88 -16.67 23.83 -18.87
C SER A 88 -17.73 24.24 -17.89
N GLY A 89 -17.38 24.76 -16.71
CA GLY A 89 -18.30 25.28 -15.70
C GLY A 89 -18.88 24.20 -14.77
N TYR A 90 -18.30 22.98 -14.74
CA TYR A 90 -18.70 21.93 -13.81
C TYR A 90 -17.94 22.03 -12.49
N ASP A 91 -18.62 21.79 -11.39
CA ASP A 91 -17.99 21.57 -10.09
C ASP A 91 -17.51 20.13 -9.99
N VAL A 92 -16.29 19.93 -9.47
CA VAL A 92 -15.67 18.62 -9.29
C VAL A 92 -15.47 18.37 -7.81
N SER A 93 -16.18 17.39 -7.25
CA SER A 93 -15.96 16.94 -5.88
C SER A 93 -14.93 15.83 -5.88
N LEU A 94 -13.88 16.01 -5.06
CA LEU A 94 -12.87 14.98 -4.81
C LEU A 94 -13.33 14.02 -3.72
N THR A 95 -12.67 12.86 -3.60
CA THR A 95 -12.89 11.91 -2.51
C THR A 95 -12.30 12.39 -1.18
N ILE A 96 -11.44 13.39 -1.22
CA ILE A 96 -10.72 13.95 -0.08
C ILE A 96 -11.70 14.47 0.97
N ASP A 97 -11.49 14.13 2.22
CA ASP A 97 -12.16 14.70 3.38
C ASP A 97 -11.33 15.87 3.91
N LEU A 98 -11.81 17.09 3.72
CA LEU A 98 -11.06 18.30 4.06
C LEU A 98 -10.71 18.39 5.54
N ALA A 99 -11.58 17.94 6.44
CA ALA A 99 -11.31 17.98 7.87
C ALA A 99 -10.19 17.00 8.27
N LEU A 100 -10.23 15.78 7.72
CA LEU A 100 -9.15 14.79 7.90
C LEU A 100 -7.84 15.27 7.26
N GLN A 101 -7.90 15.87 6.07
CA GLN A 101 -6.73 16.42 5.38
C GLN A 101 -6.05 17.52 6.21
N GLN A 102 -6.86 18.42 6.81
CA GLN A 102 -6.35 19.48 7.67
C GLN A 102 -5.76 18.93 8.98
N GLN A 103 -6.43 17.94 9.58
CA GLN A 103 -5.93 17.29 10.79
C GLN A 103 -4.59 16.59 10.53
N ALA A 104 -4.47 15.84 9.44
CA ALA A 104 -3.24 15.17 9.05
C ALA A 104 -2.08 16.17 8.81
N GLN A 105 -2.36 17.31 8.17
CA GLN A 105 -1.37 18.38 7.98
C GLN A 105 -0.91 19.00 9.31
N THR A 106 -1.83 19.22 10.24
CA THR A 106 -1.52 19.74 11.57
C THR A 106 -0.64 18.77 12.34
N LEU A 107 -1.01 17.49 12.39
CA LEU A 107 -0.27 16.45 13.08
C LEU A 107 1.15 16.29 12.52
N LEU A 108 1.30 16.32 11.18
CA LEU A 108 2.62 16.28 10.54
C LEU A 108 3.47 17.49 10.93
N ALA A 109 2.89 18.69 10.89
CA ALA A 109 3.60 19.92 11.21
C ALA A 109 4.06 19.97 12.68
N GLU A 110 3.20 19.54 13.61
CA GLU A 110 3.49 19.49 15.05
C GLU A 110 4.58 18.45 15.36
N ALA A 111 4.54 17.28 14.71
CA ALA A 111 5.48 16.19 14.98
C ALA A 111 6.86 16.40 14.32
N LEU A 112 6.92 17.08 13.18
CA LEU A 112 8.10 17.06 12.32
C LEU A 112 8.86 18.40 12.25
N GLY A 113 8.23 19.53 12.59
CA GLY A 113 8.88 20.84 12.42
C GLY A 113 9.36 21.04 10.98
N ASP A 114 10.69 21.13 10.78
CA ASP A 114 11.30 21.31 9.46
C ASP A 114 11.56 19.98 8.71
N SER A 115 11.39 18.81 9.36
CA SER A 115 11.59 17.50 8.77
C SER A 115 10.45 17.13 7.80
N GLY A 116 10.68 16.12 6.97
CA GLY A 116 9.71 15.66 5.98
C GLY A 116 8.82 14.51 6.47
N GLY A 117 7.63 14.40 5.88
CA GLY A 117 6.74 13.29 6.14
C GLY A 117 5.50 13.30 5.27
N ALA A 118 4.75 12.21 5.33
CA ALA A 118 3.51 12.06 4.59
C ALA A 118 2.51 11.16 5.34
N VAL A 119 1.23 11.44 5.12
CA VAL A 119 0.11 10.61 5.53
C VAL A 119 -0.78 10.36 4.31
N VAL A 120 -1.12 9.11 4.07
CA VAL A 120 -2.17 8.72 3.12
C VAL A 120 -3.16 7.82 3.84
N MET A 121 -4.45 8.12 3.67
CA MET A 121 -5.56 7.34 4.20
C MET A 121 -6.54 7.04 3.07
N VAL A 122 -6.95 5.78 2.93
CA VAL A 122 -7.83 5.32 1.86
C VAL A 122 -8.99 4.49 2.41
N GLU A 123 -10.13 4.52 1.72
CA GLU A 123 -11.24 3.61 2.00
C GLU A 123 -10.92 2.21 1.46
N VAL A 124 -10.96 1.19 2.31
CA VAL A 124 -10.60 -0.20 1.96
C VAL A 124 -11.45 -0.76 0.81
N ASN A 125 -12.78 -0.52 0.87
CA ASN A 125 -13.73 -1.16 -0.05
C ASN A 125 -13.96 -0.38 -1.35
N THR A 126 -13.26 0.73 -1.54
CA THR A 126 -13.42 1.58 -2.72
C THR A 126 -12.09 2.06 -3.31
N GLY A 127 -10.97 1.99 -2.57
CA GLY A 127 -9.70 2.58 -2.92
C GLY A 127 -9.74 4.12 -3.01
N ALA A 128 -10.75 4.77 -2.42
CA ALA A 128 -10.87 6.22 -2.46
C ALA A 128 -9.90 6.87 -1.46
N PRO A 129 -8.94 7.70 -1.89
CA PRO A 129 -8.13 8.47 -0.97
C PRO A 129 -8.98 9.49 -0.21
N LEU A 130 -8.92 9.44 1.12
CA LEU A 130 -9.54 10.41 2.03
C LEU A 130 -8.58 11.51 2.43
N VAL A 131 -7.29 11.16 2.52
CA VAL A 131 -6.18 12.04 2.90
C VAL A 131 -4.99 11.75 2.01
N ILE A 132 -4.39 12.81 1.47
CA ILE A 132 -3.09 12.80 0.80
C ILE A 132 -2.32 14.01 1.34
N ALA A 133 -1.66 13.84 2.50
CA ALA A 133 -0.97 14.92 3.18
C ALA A 133 0.56 14.77 3.08
N SER A 134 1.22 15.85 2.72
CA SER A 134 2.69 15.93 2.62
C SER A 134 3.20 17.14 3.40
N HIS A 135 4.28 16.96 4.14
CA HIS A 135 4.94 18.01 4.95
C HIS A 135 6.42 18.10 4.65
N GLY A 136 7.01 19.25 4.90
CA GLY A 136 8.43 19.57 4.70
C GLY A 136 8.77 20.07 3.28
N GLN A 137 10.03 20.46 3.08
CA GLN A 137 10.51 20.96 1.79
C GLN A 137 10.58 19.83 0.75
N GLY A 138 10.35 20.13 -0.52
CA GLY A 138 10.50 19.16 -1.62
C GLY A 138 9.19 18.66 -2.25
N GLY A 139 8.03 19.21 -1.87
CA GLY A 139 6.79 19.00 -2.59
C GLY A 139 5.98 17.78 -2.15
N ASN A 140 5.36 17.09 -3.10
CA ASN A 140 4.41 16.00 -2.84
C ASN A 140 5.12 14.68 -2.49
N ARG A 141 5.41 14.46 -1.21
CA ARG A 141 6.00 13.21 -0.73
C ARG A 141 5.05 12.03 -0.83
N SER A 142 3.76 12.28 -0.68
CA SER A 142 2.75 11.23 -0.68
C SER A 142 2.70 10.44 -1.98
N LEU A 143 2.99 11.11 -3.12
CA LEU A 143 2.89 10.54 -4.45
C LEU A 143 4.23 10.42 -5.17
N LEU A 144 5.26 11.21 -4.81
CA LEU A 144 6.49 11.31 -5.58
C LEU A 144 7.73 10.76 -4.86
N SER A 145 7.74 10.71 -3.53
CA SER A 145 8.84 10.13 -2.77
C SER A 145 8.60 8.65 -2.51
N ALA A 146 9.61 7.83 -2.77
CA ALA A 146 9.55 6.39 -2.51
C ALA A 146 10.46 6.02 -1.33
N TYR A 147 9.95 5.20 -0.43
CA TYR A 147 10.61 4.77 0.79
C TYR A 147 10.76 3.26 0.83
N GLN A 148 11.86 2.78 1.40
CA GLN A 148 12.08 1.37 1.62
C GLN A 148 11.11 0.87 2.71
N PRO A 149 10.25 -0.14 2.44
CA PRO A 149 9.17 -0.52 3.34
C PRO A 149 9.63 -1.29 4.58
N THR A 150 10.80 -1.93 4.53
CA THR A 150 11.36 -2.77 5.60
C THR A 150 10.34 -3.83 6.08
N ASN A 151 10.18 -4.08 7.39
CA ASN A 151 9.26 -5.09 7.92
C ASN A 151 7.78 -4.87 7.55
N LEU A 152 7.38 -3.67 7.09
CA LEU A 152 6.02 -3.46 6.56
C LEU A 152 5.77 -4.25 5.26
N PHE A 153 6.81 -4.83 4.68
CA PHE A 153 6.72 -5.70 3.51
C PHE A 153 6.49 -7.18 3.87
N LEU A 154 6.71 -7.58 5.13
CA LEU A 154 6.58 -8.98 5.56
C LEU A 154 5.24 -9.62 5.22
N PRO A 155 4.09 -8.91 5.31
CA PRO A 155 2.81 -9.46 4.84
C PRO A 155 2.82 -9.86 3.36
N CYS A 156 3.55 -9.14 2.47
CA CYS A 156 3.70 -9.52 1.07
C CYS A 156 4.39 -10.88 0.91
N THR A 157 5.51 -11.07 1.62
CA THR A 157 6.26 -12.33 1.63
C THR A 157 5.43 -13.47 2.24
N ALA A 158 4.67 -13.18 3.30
CA ALA A 158 3.74 -14.12 3.92
C ALA A 158 2.67 -14.60 2.92
N ILE A 159 2.00 -13.66 2.25
CA ILE A 159 0.98 -13.94 1.24
C ILE A 159 1.59 -14.81 0.13
N ALA A 160 2.75 -14.41 -0.40
CA ALA A 160 3.44 -15.15 -1.46
C ALA A 160 3.75 -16.60 -1.05
N ALA A 161 4.24 -16.83 0.18
CA ALA A 161 4.61 -18.15 0.66
C ALA A 161 3.39 -19.04 0.95
N LEU A 162 2.35 -18.50 1.54
CA LEU A 162 1.10 -19.21 1.84
C LEU A 162 0.35 -19.58 0.55
N ASP A 163 0.17 -18.64 -0.36
CA ASP A 163 -0.53 -18.86 -1.63
C ASP A 163 0.23 -19.82 -2.56
N SER A 164 1.57 -19.76 -2.56
CA SER A 164 2.42 -20.71 -3.28
C SER A 164 2.52 -22.09 -2.59
N ASN A 165 1.84 -22.32 -1.48
CA ASN A 165 1.88 -23.55 -0.67
C ASN A 165 3.30 -23.98 -0.25
N ILE A 166 4.19 -23.02 -0.04
CA ILE A 166 5.53 -23.26 0.50
C ILE A 166 5.44 -23.58 1.98
N ILE A 167 4.49 -22.94 2.67
CA ILE A 167 4.26 -23.08 4.10
C ILE A 167 2.76 -23.03 4.39
N THR A 168 2.33 -23.60 5.51
CA THR A 168 1.00 -23.41 6.08
C THR A 168 1.05 -22.44 7.26
N PRO A 169 -0.07 -21.84 7.70
CA PRO A 169 -0.08 -20.92 8.84
C PRO A 169 0.49 -21.49 10.14
N GLU A 170 0.38 -22.82 10.35
CA GLU A 170 0.78 -23.53 11.55
C GLU A 170 2.21 -24.06 11.51
N ASP A 171 2.83 -24.14 10.32
CA ASP A 171 4.20 -24.62 10.18
C ASP A 171 5.18 -23.68 10.89
N GLN A 172 6.15 -24.27 11.58
CA GLN A 172 7.11 -23.53 12.39
C GLN A 172 8.49 -23.48 11.75
N ILE A 173 9.15 -22.33 11.85
CA ILE A 173 10.56 -22.14 11.53
C ILE A 173 11.26 -21.61 12.79
N CYS A 174 12.42 -22.19 13.14
CA CYS A 174 13.19 -21.74 14.30
C CYS A 174 14.07 -20.54 13.93
N CYS A 175 13.92 -19.45 14.69
CA CYS A 175 14.83 -18.32 14.65
C CYS A 175 15.95 -18.52 15.68
N GLU A 176 17.14 -18.83 15.21
CA GLU A 176 18.35 -18.96 16.04
C GLU A 176 19.15 -17.63 16.12
N GLY A 177 18.56 -16.52 15.68
CA GLY A 177 19.17 -15.19 15.70
C GLY A 177 19.93 -14.85 14.42
N VAL A 178 20.51 -15.83 13.75
CA VAL A 178 21.24 -15.67 12.48
C VAL A 178 20.74 -16.69 11.48
N PHE A 179 20.53 -16.26 10.24
CA PHE A 179 20.22 -17.15 9.12
C PHE A 179 21.53 -17.60 8.46
N ASP A 180 22.04 -18.76 8.87
CA ASP A 180 23.38 -19.25 8.59
C ASP A 180 23.52 -20.11 7.32
N ARG A 181 22.41 -20.36 6.60
CA ARG A 181 22.37 -21.24 5.40
C ARG A 181 23.46 -20.93 4.38
N TYR A 182 23.92 -19.68 4.29
CA TYR A 182 24.94 -19.20 3.36
C TYR A 182 26.22 -18.71 4.06
N GLU A 183 26.44 -19.09 5.30
CA GLU A 183 27.64 -18.70 6.05
C GLU A 183 28.94 -19.16 5.35
N ALA A 184 28.93 -20.35 4.76
CA ALA A 184 30.07 -20.85 3.97
C ALA A 184 30.41 -19.99 2.73
N ASP A 185 29.44 -19.24 2.22
CA ASP A 185 29.57 -18.28 1.12
C ASP A 185 29.87 -16.86 1.61
N GLY A 186 30.07 -16.69 2.93
CA GLY A 186 30.39 -15.42 3.57
C GLY A 186 29.16 -14.52 3.78
N TYR A 187 27.93 -15.10 3.79
CA TYR A 187 26.70 -14.34 4.01
C TYR A 187 25.80 -15.03 5.04
N ALA A 188 25.63 -14.40 6.20
CA ALA A 188 24.80 -14.89 7.30
C ALA A 188 24.07 -13.69 7.94
N PRO A 189 22.92 -13.25 7.41
CA PRO A 189 22.20 -12.11 7.94
C PRO A 189 21.58 -12.41 9.29
N ALA A 190 21.67 -11.44 10.22
CA ALA A 190 21.11 -11.55 11.55
C ALA A 190 19.67 -11.05 11.60
N CYS A 191 18.85 -11.68 12.44
CA CYS A 191 17.56 -11.16 12.84
C CYS A 191 17.73 -9.89 13.69
N TRP A 192 16.75 -8.99 13.64
CA TRP A 192 16.81 -7.75 14.40
C TRP A 192 16.96 -7.97 15.91
N ILE A 193 16.32 -9.01 16.47
CA ILE A 193 16.38 -9.32 17.90
C ILE A 193 17.78 -9.76 18.34
N TRP A 194 18.51 -10.45 17.45
CA TRP A 194 19.91 -10.79 17.66
C TRP A 194 20.79 -9.55 17.70
N THR A 195 20.59 -8.64 16.77
CA THR A 195 21.32 -7.37 16.70
C THR A 195 21.03 -6.48 17.91
N ALA A 196 19.81 -6.55 18.46
CA ALA A 196 19.41 -5.78 19.63
C ALA A 196 20.01 -6.28 20.95
N GLY A 197 20.27 -7.59 21.08
CA GLY A 197 20.72 -8.12 22.37
C GLY A 197 21.15 -9.58 22.36
N GLU A 198 21.54 -10.13 21.21
CA GLU A 198 21.91 -11.55 21.03
C GLU A 198 20.80 -12.52 21.50
N LEU A 199 19.53 -12.08 21.34
CA LEU A 199 18.33 -12.86 21.64
C LEU A 199 17.81 -13.58 20.39
N THR A 200 16.89 -14.53 20.58
CA THR A 200 16.25 -15.27 19.48
C THR A 200 14.74 -15.31 19.70
N HIS A 201 13.96 -15.38 18.60
CA HIS A 201 12.51 -15.60 18.71
C HIS A 201 12.16 -17.06 19.00
N GLY A 202 13.07 -18.02 18.68
CA GLY A 202 12.76 -19.45 18.81
C GLY A 202 11.83 -19.94 17.70
N ASN A 203 10.90 -20.84 18.04
CA ASN A 203 9.97 -21.40 17.06
C ASN A 203 8.83 -20.43 16.78
N GLU A 204 8.76 -19.96 15.55
CA GLU A 204 7.73 -19.04 15.03
C GLU A 204 6.84 -19.73 14.01
N ASN A 205 5.54 -19.47 14.06
CA ASN A 205 4.62 -19.73 12.96
C ASN A 205 4.31 -18.40 12.22
N MET A 206 3.45 -18.44 11.19
CA MET A 206 3.17 -17.24 10.39
C MET A 206 2.65 -16.06 11.23
N THR A 207 1.73 -16.31 12.15
CA THR A 207 1.14 -15.27 13.00
C THR A 207 2.17 -14.66 13.94
N THR A 208 2.96 -15.49 14.63
CA THR A 208 3.97 -14.99 15.59
C THR A 208 5.16 -14.35 14.88
N ALA A 209 5.57 -14.86 13.73
CA ALA A 209 6.64 -14.27 12.92
C ALA A 209 6.28 -12.86 12.39
N LEU A 210 5.01 -12.62 12.02
CA LEU A 210 4.52 -11.28 11.67
C LEU A 210 4.45 -10.38 12.91
N ARG A 211 3.93 -10.89 14.04
CA ARG A 211 3.88 -10.16 15.32
C ARG A 211 5.25 -9.64 15.73
N ASP A 212 6.25 -10.52 15.69
CA ASP A 212 7.60 -10.25 16.19
C ASP A 212 8.53 -9.71 15.09
N SER A 213 8.03 -9.56 13.85
CA SER A 213 8.81 -9.12 12.68
C SER A 213 10.11 -9.95 12.51
N CYS A 214 10.03 -11.28 12.60
CA CYS A 214 11.17 -12.17 12.64
C CYS A 214 11.90 -12.27 11.29
N ASP A 215 13.02 -11.57 11.11
CA ASP A 215 13.78 -11.58 9.85
C ASP A 215 14.20 -13.02 9.45
N CYS A 216 14.65 -13.87 10.38
CA CYS A 216 15.08 -15.25 10.06
C CYS A 216 13.94 -16.08 9.45
N TYR A 217 12.71 -15.95 9.97
CA TYR A 217 11.54 -16.61 9.40
C TYR A 217 11.32 -16.20 7.94
N PHE A 218 11.35 -14.89 7.69
CA PHE A 218 11.12 -14.34 6.35
C PHE A 218 12.31 -14.51 5.40
N TYR A 219 13.55 -14.61 5.89
CA TYR A 219 14.70 -15.05 5.08
C TYR A 219 14.49 -16.49 4.58
N ALA A 220 14.02 -17.40 5.43
CA ALA A 220 13.72 -18.78 5.01
C ALA A 220 12.65 -18.81 3.92
N LEU A 221 11.54 -18.06 4.11
CA LEU A 221 10.48 -17.96 3.10
C LEU A 221 10.98 -17.34 1.80
N GLY A 222 11.74 -16.24 1.86
CA GLY A 222 12.32 -15.59 0.69
C GLY A 222 13.27 -16.48 -0.08
N ASN A 223 14.06 -17.30 0.63
CA ASN A 223 14.92 -18.31 0.02
C ASN A 223 14.12 -19.34 -0.77
N ASP A 224 13.03 -19.83 -0.21
CA ASP A 224 12.24 -20.91 -0.80
C ASP A 224 11.30 -20.39 -1.92
N LEU A 225 10.84 -19.12 -1.84
CA LEU A 225 10.11 -18.42 -2.90
C LEU A 225 11.00 -18.09 -4.10
N GLY A 226 12.18 -17.55 -3.83
CA GLY A 226 13.02 -16.91 -4.84
C GLY A 226 12.47 -15.57 -5.34
N ILE A 227 13.37 -14.77 -5.95
CA ILE A 227 13.06 -13.37 -6.31
C ILE A 227 11.95 -13.24 -7.36
N TYR A 228 11.78 -14.20 -8.27
CA TYR A 228 10.75 -14.12 -9.30
C TYR A 228 9.34 -14.19 -8.72
N GLN A 229 9.09 -15.14 -7.81
CA GLN A 229 7.79 -15.25 -7.15
C GLN A 229 7.56 -14.05 -6.25
N LEU A 230 8.56 -13.64 -5.47
CA LEU A 230 8.46 -12.47 -4.60
C LEU A 230 8.09 -11.21 -5.39
N ALA A 231 8.76 -10.95 -6.52
CA ALA A 231 8.45 -9.80 -7.37
C ALA A 231 7.03 -9.88 -7.96
N LEU A 232 6.60 -11.08 -8.40
CA LEU A 232 5.25 -11.29 -8.93
C LEU A 232 4.16 -10.91 -7.91
N TYR A 233 4.28 -11.38 -6.67
CA TYR A 233 3.32 -11.05 -5.61
C TYR A 233 3.40 -9.59 -5.17
N THR A 234 4.59 -8.99 -5.20
CA THR A 234 4.80 -7.57 -4.95
C THR A 234 3.98 -6.73 -5.93
N GLU A 235 4.08 -7.03 -7.23
CA GLU A 235 3.33 -6.33 -8.28
C GLU A 235 1.82 -6.64 -8.22
N ALA A 236 1.45 -7.88 -7.92
CA ALA A 236 0.05 -8.27 -7.76
C ALA A 236 -0.63 -7.52 -6.62
N LEU A 237 0.09 -7.19 -5.55
CA LEU A 237 -0.38 -6.36 -4.44
C LEU A 237 -0.31 -4.86 -4.72
N GLY A 238 0.15 -4.43 -5.91
CA GLY A 238 0.14 -3.04 -6.37
C GLY A 238 1.40 -2.26 -6.12
N LEU A 239 2.38 -2.85 -5.46
CA LEU A 239 3.67 -2.23 -5.24
C LEU A 239 4.48 -2.20 -6.55
N GLY A 240 5.07 -1.06 -6.87
CA GLY A 240 5.77 -0.89 -8.15
C GLY A 240 4.86 -0.75 -9.38
N GLN A 241 3.55 -0.55 -9.17
CA GLN A 241 2.54 -0.40 -10.22
C GLN A 241 1.82 0.94 -10.11
N PRO A 242 1.25 1.48 -11.21
CA PRO A 242 0.37 2.65 -11.14
C PRO A 242 -0.82 2.39 -10.20
N THR A 243 -1.17 3.39 -9.40
CA THR A 243 -2.30 3.31 -8.46
C THR A 243 -3.65 3.64 -9.11
N GLY A 244 -3.59 4.32 -10.26
CA GLY A 244 -4.78 4.82 -10.98
C GLY A 244 -5.26 6.19 -10.49
N ILE A 245 -4.46 6.89 -9.69
CA ILE A 245 -4.73 8.27 -9.30
C ILE A 245 -4.57 9.21 -10.51
N GLU A 246 -5.39 10.27 -10.58
CA GLU A 246 -5.34 11.26 -11.68
C GLU A 246 -4.18 12.25 -11.56
N LEU A 247 -3.41 12.18 -10.46
CA LEU A 247 -2.29 13.07 -10.19
C LEU A 247 -0.96 12.45 -10.65
N PRO A 248 0.07 13.27 -10.89
CA PRO A 248 1.42 12.76 -11.13
C PRO A 248 1.89 11.88 -9.97
N GLU A 249 2.30 10.66 -10.28
CA GLU A 249 2.79 9.69 -9.30
C GLU A 249 4.13 9.09 -9.70
N ASN A 250 4.91 8.64 -8.70
CA ASN A 250 6.06 7.79 -8.85
C ASN A 250 5.60 6.34 -8.62
N ILE A 251 5.88 5.45 -9.55
CA ILE A 251 5.48 4.04 -9.44
C ILE A 251 6.35 3.22 -8.48
N GLY A 252 7.33 3.85 -7.83
CA GLY A 252 8.24 3.13 -6.94
C GLY A 252 9.19 2.19 -7.69
N ARG A 253 9.71 1.21 -6.95
CA ARG A 253 10.67 0.24 -7.48
C ARG A 253 10.56 -1.09 -6.76
N VAL A 254 10.50 -2.19 -7.52
CA VAL A 254 10.50 -3.56 -7.03
C VAL A 254 11.91 -4.14 -7.14
N ALA A 255 12.39 -4.75 -6.07
CA ALA A 255 13.64 -5.51 -6.09
C ALA A 255 13.53 -6.69 -7.05
N SER A 256 14.42 -6.76 -8.03
CA SER A 256 14.41 -7.78 -9.08
C SER A 256 15.79 -7.91 -9.75
N LEU A 257 15.97 -9.00 -10.50
CA LEU A 257 17.17 -9.15 -11.36
C LEU A 257 17.32 -7.98 -12.33
N GLN A 258 16.21 -7.47 -12.87
CA GLN A 258 16.25 -6.35 -13.82
C GLN A 258 16.67 -5.06 -13.09
N THR A 259 16.11 -4.78 -11.91
CA THR A 259 16.48 -3.60 -11.12
C THR A 259 17.96 -3.60 -10.74
N ALA A 260 18.51 -4.77 -10.34
CA ALA A 260 19.94 -4.88 -10.07
C ALA A 260 20.79 -4.61 -11.30
N LYS A 261 20.39 -5.16 -12.48
CA LYS A 261 21.08 -4.93 -13.75
C LYS A 261 21.05 -3.46 -14.17
N ASP A 262 19.91 -2.79 -14.01
CA ASP A 262 19.76 -1.37 -14.34
C ASP A 262 20.63 -0.49 -13.43
N ASN A 263 20.86 -0.95 -12.18
CA ASN A 263 21.79 -0.35 -11.22
C ASN A 263 23.26 -0.80 -11.40
N GLY A 264 23.58 -1.57 -12.45
CA GLY A 264 24.93 -2.06 -12.72
C GLY A 264 25.45 -3.10 -11.73
N ARG A 265 24.57 -3.81 -11.02
CA ARG A 265 24.88 -4.84 -10.02
C ARG A 265 24.57 -6.24 -10.54
N GLU A 266 25.27 -7.23 -10.03
CA GLU A 266 24.90 -8.64 -10.14
C GLU A 266 24.00 -9.01 -8.95
N TRP A 267 22.94 -9.77 -9.23
CA TRP A 267 22.06 -10.31 -8.20
C TRP A 267 22.71 -11.48 -7.47
N ARG A 268 22.69 -11.46 -6.16
CA ARG A 268 23.17 -12.53 -5.29
C ARG A 268 22.05 -13.06 -4.43
N ILE A 269 22.24 -14.22 -3.81
CA ILE A 269 21.23 -14.80 -2.93
C ILE A 269 20.86 -13.86 -1.77
N GLY A 270 21.83 -13.16 -1.22
CA GLY A 270 21.60 -12.15 -0.18
C GLY A 270 20.61 -11.06 -0.62
N ASP A 271 20.62 -10.68 -1.89
CA ASP A 271 19.66 -9.70 -2.43
C ASP A 271 18.21 -10.22 -2.34
N THR A 272 18.00 -11.55 -2.55
CA THR A 272 16.68 -12.17 -2.40
C THR A 272 16.23 -12.17 -0.95
N LEU A 273 17.13 -12.52 -0.02
CA LEU A 273 16.81 -12.53 1.41
C LEU A 273 16.45 -11.13 1.91
N GLU A 274 17.27 -10.13 1.56
CA GLU A 274 16.98 -8.73 1.91
C GLU A 274 15.68 -8.22 1.26
N ALA A 275 15.41 -8.60 0.01
CA ALA A 275 14.15 -8.23 -0.66
C ALA A 275 12.93 -8.81 0.05
N ALA A 276 13.03 -10.04 0.59
CA ALA A 276 11.94 -10.71 1.29
C ALA A 276 11.54 -10.03 2.62
N VAL A 277 12.45 -9.27 3.21
CA VAL A 277 12.18 -8.45 4.40
C VAL A 277 12.02 -6.95 4.08
N GLY A 278 11.68 -6.64 2.82
CA GLY A 278 11.36 -5.31 2.36
C GLY A 278 12.54 -4.34 2.24
N ARG A 279 13.75 -4.88 2.14
CA ARG A 279 14.99 -4.12 1.96
C ARG A 279 15.46 -4.20 0.50
N ASN A 280 16.76 -4.04 0.25
CA ASN A 280 17.39 -4.00 -1.07
C ASN A 280 16.81 -2.85 -1.93
N ASP A 281 16.44 -3.11 -3.18
CA ASP A 281 15.93 -2.12 -4.12
C ASP A 281 14.43 -1.81 -3.97
N ASN A 282 13.72 -2.45 -3.04
CA ASN A 282 12.31 -2.15 -2.76
C ASN A 282 12.15 -0.70 -2.28
N ALA A 283 11.34 0.07 -2.98
CA ALA A 283 11.00 1.44 -2.58
C ALA A 283 9.64 1.85 -3.15
N PHE A 284 8.72 2.26 -2.30
CA PHE A 284 7.32 2.52 -2.67
C PHE A 284 6.84 3.86 -2.12
N THR A 285 5.88 4.47 -2.82
CA THR A 285 5.30 5.73 -2.37
C THR A 285 4.32 5.51 -1.21
N PRO A 286 4.06 6.54 -0.39
CA PRO A 286 3.05 6.46 0.66
C PRO A 286 1.66 6.05 0.14
N LEU A 287 1.27 6.51 -1.06
CA LEU A 287 0.01 6.08 -1.67
C LEU A 287 0.03 4.58 -1.99
N GLN A 288 1.10 4.07 -2.61
CA GLN A 288 1.21 2.64 -2.87
C GLN A 288 1.18 1.80 -1.58
N MET A 289 1.82 2.27 -0.52
CA MET A 289 1.81 1.57 0.78
C MET A 289 0.43 1.58 1.44
N ALA A 290 -0.34 2.67 1.31
CA ALA A 290 -1.71 2.73 1.79
C ALA A 290 -2.65 1.81 1.00
N GLU A 291 -2.54 1.80 -0.34
CA GLU A 291 -3.29 0.89 -1.21
C GLU A 291 -2.91 -0.59 -1.00
N TYR A 292 -1.62 -0.87 -0.78
CA TYR A 292 -1.14 -2.19 -0.38
C TYR A 292 -1.74 -2.65 0.95
N CYS A 293 -1.78 -1.77 1.95
CA CYS A 293 -2.44 -2.05 3.22
C CYS A 293 -3.94 -2.31 3.04
N ALA A 294 -4.62 -1.52 2.19
CA ALA A 294 -6.03 -1.73 1.85
C ALA A 294 -6.25 -3.06 1.12
N ALA A 295 -5.34 -3.46 0.22
CA ALA A 295 -5.40 -4.76 -0.45
C ALA A 295 -5.25 -5.92 0.54
N ILE A 296 -4.34 -5.82 1.53
CA ILE A 296 -4.23 -6.81 2.61
C ILE A 296 -5.54 -6.88 3.39
N ALA A 297 -6.05 -5.73 3.86
CA ALA A 297 -7.30 -5.64 4.60
C ALA A 297 -8.49 -6.25 3.85
N ASN A 298 -8.45 -6.18 2.52
CA ASN A 298 -9.48 -6.68 1.61
C ASN A 298 -9.14 -8.04 0.97
N LYS A 299 -8.28 -8.83 1.63
CA LYS A 299 -7.90 -10.20 1.23
C LYS A 299 -7.42 -10.29 -0.23
N GLY A 300 -6.59 -9.31 -0.65
CA GLY A 300 -5.95 -9.29 -1.97
C GLY A 300 -6.73 -8.55 -3.06
N LEU A 301 -7.93 -8.06 -2.79
CA LEU A 301 -8.70 -7.29 -3.75
C LEU A 301 -8.24 -5.82 -3.77
N ARG A 302 -7.93 -5.30 -4.95
CA ARG A 302 -7.40 -3.95 -5.17
C ARG A 302 -8.36 -3.08 -5.95
N TYR A 303 -8.48 -1.83 -5.51
CA TYR A 303 -9.25 -0.79 -6.19
C TYR A 303 -8.33 0.32 -6.71
N SER A 304 -8.80 1.07 -7.72
CA SER A 304 -8.11 2.27 -8.21
C SER A 304 -8.18 3.42 -7.20
N ALA A 305 -7.05 4.08 -6.96
CA ALA A 305 -6.90 5.21 -6.05
C ALA A 305 -7.47 6.54 -6.61
N SER A 306 -8.49 6.52 -7.45
CA SER A 306 -9.07 7.74 -8.04
C SER A 306 -9.56 8.72 -6.98
N ILE A 307 -9.13 9.98 -7.09
CA ILE A 307 -9.63 11.09 -6.26
C ILE A 307 -10.88 11.79 -6.84
N LEU A 308 -11.29 11.46 -8.06
CA LEU A 308 -12.50 11.99 -8.64
C LEU A 308 -13.74 11.39 -7.97
N GLY A 309 -14.46 12.16 -7.18
CA GLY A 309 -15.70 11.73 -6.51
C GLY A 309 -16.92 11.92 -7.40
N SER A 310 -17.18 13.15 -7.84
CA SER A 310 -18.31 13.46 -8.74
C SER A 310 -18.05 14.71 -9.58
N VAL A 311 -18.81 14.81 -10.68
CA VAL A 311 -18.86 16.01 -11.54
C VAL A 311 -20.30 16.48 -11.60
N THR A 312 -20.57 17.75 -11.25
CA THR A 312 -21.90 18.30 -11.07
C THR A 312 -22.03 19.63 -11.83
N GLU A 313 -23.14 19.83 -12.52
CA GLU A 313 -23.51 21.12 -13.10
C GLU A 313 -23.90 22.09 -11.98
N ARG A 314 -23.81 23.39 -12.27
CA ARG A 314 -24.20 24.44 -11.31
C ARG A 314 -25.69 24.43 -10.92
N ASP A 315 -26.52 23.83 -11.74
CA ASP A 315 -27.95 23.63 -11.44
C ASP A 315 -28.20 22.43 -10.52
N GLY A 316 -27.13 21.72 -10.11
CA GLY A 316 -27.18 20.56 -9.24
C GLY A 316 -27.29 19.21 -9.94
N ASN A 317 -27.34 19.19 -11.29
CA ASN A 317 -27.38 17.93 -12.02
C ASN A 317 -26.03 17.24 -11.99
N THR A 318 -25.97 16.03 -11.42
CA THR A 318 -24.77 15.20 -11.39
C THR A 318 -24.57 14.51 -12.74
N ARG A 319 -23.43 14.74 -13.39
CA ARG A 319 -23.02 14.13 -14.66
C ARG A 319 -22.22 12.85 -14.48
N TYR A 320 -21.48 12.77 -13.39
CA TYR A 320 -20.66 11.62 -13.05
C TYR A 320 -20.64 11.43 -11.54
N THR A 321 -20.72 10.19 -11.11
CA THR A 321 -20.45 9.76 -9.73
C THR A 321 -19.50 8.58 -9.80
N ARG A 322 -18.43 8.64 -9.03
CA ARG A 322 -17.43 7.58 -8.95
C ARG A 322 -18.08 6.24 -8.60
N GLN A 323 -17.68 5.22 -9.35
CA GLN A 323 -17.92 3.84 -9.00
C GLN A 323 -16.57 3.20 -8.63
N PRO A 324 -16.47 2.43 -7.55
CA PRO A 324 -15.26 1.70 -7.22
C PRO A 324 -14.84 0.82 -8.41
N GLN A 325 -13.58 0.95 -8.84
CA GLN A 325 -13.04 0.16 -9.95
C GLN A 325 -12.02 -0.82 -9.41
N ILE A 326 -12.30 -2.11 -9.55
CA ILE A 326 -11.34 -3.17 -9.26
C ILE A 326 -10.25 -3.16 -10.34
N ILE A 327 -8.99 -3.06 -9.92
CA ILE A 327 -7.82 -3.06 -10.80
C ILE A 327 -6.92 -4.27 -10.62
N GLY A 328 -7.20 -5.12 -9.65
CA GLY A 328 -6.47 -6.35 -9.41
C GLY A 328 -7.08 -7.20 -8.30
N ASN A 329 -6.77 -8.47 -8.37
CA ASN A 329 -7.00 -9.44 -7.30
C ASN A 329 -5.80 -10.37 -7.30
N ILE A 330 -5.31 -10.73 -6.12
CA ILE A 330 -4.17 -11.64 -6.00
C ILE A 330 -4.51 -13.04 -6.55
N LEU A 331 -5.78 -13.44 -6.44
CA LEU A 331 -6.28 -14.67 -7.08
C LEU A 331 -6.67 -14.37 -8.54
N SER A 332 -6.12 -15.13 -9.48
CA SER A 332 -6.56 -15.09 -10.88
C SER A 332 -8.01 -15.53 -11.04
N GLU A 333 -8.68 -15.12 -12.13
CA GLU A 333 -10.06 -15.55 -12.42
C GLU A 333 -10.20 -17.08 -12.43
N LYS A 334 -9.19 -17.80 -12.94
CA LYS A 334 -9.18 -19.27 -12.95
C LYS A 334 -9.07 -19.87 -11.55
N GLU A 335 -8.26 -19.25 -10.68
CA GLU A 335 -8.13 -19.70 -9.29
C GLU A 335 -9.41 -19.42 -8.51
N GLN A 336 -10.10 -18.32 -8.78
CA GLN A 336 -11.43 -18.03 -8.22
C GLN A 336 -12.48 -19.05 -8.68
N GLU A 337 -12.49 -19.43 -9.97
CA GLU A 337 -13.35 -20.49 -10.50
C GLU A 337 -13.02 -21.85 -9.86
N LEU A 338 -11.73 -22.15 -9.70
CA LEU A 338 -11.28 -23.40 -9.08
C LEU A 338 -11.63 -23.44 -7.59
N ALA A 339 -11.49 -22.30 -6.89
CA ALA A 339 -11.88 -22.13 -5.50
C ALA A 339 -13.39 -22.43 -5.29
N ALA A 340 -14.22 -22.02 -6.24
CA ALA A 340 -15.65 -22.29 -6.18
C ALA A 340 -16.01 -23.77 -6.42
N LEU A 341 -15.10 -24.56 -7.01
CA LEU A 341 -15.33 -25.97 -7.35
C LEU A 341 -14.70 -26.95 -6.35
N LEU A 342 -13.71 -26.53 -5.58
CA LEU A 342 -12.97 -27.41 -4.65
C LEU A 342 -13.47 -27.23 -3.22
N GLU A 343 -14.05 -28.30 -2.66
CA GLU A 343 -14.45 -28.33 -1.24
C GLU A 343 -13.24 -28.06 -0.33
N GLY A 344 -13.38 -27.12 0.61
CA GLY A 344 -12.32 -26.72 1.57
C GLY A 344 -11.28 -25.73 1.04
N TRP A 345 -11.35 -25.30 -0.23
CA TRP A 345 -10.41 -24.29 -0.77
C TRP A 345 -10.63 -22.91 -0.13
N ASN A 346 -11.89 -22.51 0.02
CA ASN A 346 -12.23 -21.25 0.69
C ASN A 346 -11.79 -21.24 2.16
N ASP A 347 -11.93 -22.36 2.87
CA ASP A 347 -11.49 -22.49 4.26
C ASP A 347 -9.97 -22.33 4.38
N LEU A 348 -9.20 -22.86 3.42
CA LEU A 348 -7.74 -22.69 3.37
C LEU A 348 -7.34 -21.24 3.11
N LEU A 349 -7.97 -20.59 2.14
CA LEU A 349 -7.74 -19.18 1.83
C LEU A 349 -8.08 -18.28 3.03
N ASP A 350 -9.23 -18.54 3.66
CA ASP A 350 -9.62 -17.79 4.86
C ASP A 350 -8.66 -18.01 6.03
N ALA A 351 -8.10 -19.21 6.21
CA ALA A 351 -7.08 -19.50 7.21
C ALA A 351 -5.77 -18.74 6.94
N ASN A 352 -5.34 -18.67 5.68
CA ASN A 352 -4.14 -17.92 5.27
C ASN A 352 -4.29 -16.42 5.57
N TRP A 353 -5.41 -15.82 5.15
CA TRP A 353 -5.68 -14.41 5.43
C TRP A 353 -5.88 -14.13 6.92
N ALA A 354 -6.53 -15.04 7.65
CA ALA A 354 -6.71 -14.93 9.10
C ALA A 354 -5.36 -14.90 9.83
N ALA A 355 -4.40 -15.75 9.44
CA ALA A 355 -3.07 -15.76 10.04
C ALA A 355 -2.32 -14.44 9.81
N ILE A 356 -2.42 -13.86 8.60
CA ILE A 356 -1.81 -12.58 8.27
C ILE A 356 -2.45 -11.44 9.07
N HIS A 357 -3.78 -11.34 9.04
CA HIS A 357 -4.51 -10.29 9.76
C HIS A 357 -4.28 -10.39 11.28
N GLN A 358 -4.29 -11.62 11.83
CA GLN A 358 -4.02 -11.84 13.25
C GLN A 358 -2.56 -11.48 13.60
N GLY A 359 -1.59 -11.81 12.75
CA GLY A 359 -0.19 -11.41 12.95
C GLY A 359 -0.02 -9.90 12.97
N MET A 360 -0.65 -9.17 12.02
CA MET A 360 -0.65 -7.71 11.99
C MET A 360 -1.40 -7.09 13.19
N TYR A 361 -2.49 -7.73 13.64
CA TYR A 361 -3.19 -7.30 14.85
C TYR A 361 -2.31 -7.47 16.09
N ALA A 362 -1.70 -8.65 16.24
CA ALA A 362 -0.84 -8.98 17.36
C ALA A 362 0.42 -8.08 17.41
N ALA A 363 0.96 -7.66 16.27
CA ALA A 363 2.13 -6.78 16.19
C ALA A 363 1.90 -5.40 16.86
N LEU A 364 0.65 -4.94 16.94
CA LEU A 364 0.30 -3.67 17.59
C LEU A 364 -0.31 -3.85 18.98
N ASN A 365 -0.93 -5.00 19.27
CA ASN A 365 -1.78 -5.17 20.45
C ASN A 365 -1.23 -6.17 21.47
N ASP A 366 -0.34 -7.10 21.06
CA ASP A 366 0.27 -8.07 21.97
C ASP A 366 1.55 -7.53 22.63
N TRP A 367 1.69 -7.77 23.92
CA TRP A 367 2.79 -7.24 24.75
C TRP A 367 4.10 -8.04 24.70
N SER A 368 4.24 -9.03 23.80
CA SER A 368 5.22 -10.08 24.03
C SER A 368 6.69 -9.74 23.76
N MET A 369 7.03 -8.95 22.74
CA MET A 369 8.43 -8.58 22.44
C MET A 369 8.61 -7.12 21.99
N ASN A 370 7.55 -6.45 21.56
CA ASN A 370 7.56 -5.06 21.13
C ASN A 370 6.82 -4.16 22.16
N ASP A 371 7.32 -4.09 23.39
CA ASP A 371 6.73 -3.31 24.49
C ASP A 371 6.40 -1.84 24.14
N ASN A 372 6.99 -1.32 23.07
CA ASN A 372 6.86 0.09 22.71
C ASN A 372 5.57 0.45 21.95
N ASN A 373 4.88 -0.50 21.31
CA ASN A 373 3.72 -0.21 20.46
C ASN A 373 2.38 -0.32 21.17
N ALA A 374 2.22 -1.27 22.09
CA ALA A 374 0.94 -1.58 22.73
C ALA A 374 0.35 -0.39 23.51
N HIS A 375 1.18 0.46 24.11
CA HIS A 375 0.70 1.63 24.84
C HIS A 375 0.03 2.68 23.94
N ILE A 376 0.35 2.72 22.62
CA ILE A 376 -0.27 3.64 21.68
C ILE A 376 -1.66 3.13 21.27
N TRP A 377 -1.85 1.81 21.14
CA TRP A 377 -3.04 1.21 20.57
C TRP A 377 -4.04 0.65 21.59
N GLN A 378 -3.62 0.45 22.84
CA GLN A 378 -4.41 -0.20 23.90
C GLN A 378 -5.80 0.38 24.10
N ASP A 379 -5.93 1.72 24.06
CA ASP A 379 -7.20 2.43 24.31
C ASP A 379 -7.86 2.91 23.00
N CYS A 380 -7.46 2.37 21.85
CA CYS A 380 -8.08 2.72 20.58
C CYS A 380 -9.53 2.21 20.53
N PRO A 381 -10.54 3.07 20.24
CA PRO A 381 -11.92 2.64 20.13
C PRO A 381 -12.16 1.56 19.08
N TRP A 382 -11.37 1.59 18.01
CA TRP A 382 -11.33 0.54 17.00
C TRP A 382 -10.09 -0.33 17.17
N GLN A 383 -10.27 -1.64 17.06
CA GLN A 383 -9.12 -2.54 16.97
C GLN A 383 -8.40 -2.30 15.65
N VAL A 384 -7.09 -2.10 15.71
CA VAL A 384 -6.24 -1.80 14.56
C VAL A 384 -5.29 -2.96 14.32
N ALA A 385 -5.19 -3.42 13.06
CA ALA A 385 -4.14 -4.32 12.63
C ALA A 385 -3.13 -3.54 11.78
N GLY A 386 -1.84 -3.76 12.00
CA GLY A 386 -0.82 -3.00 11.28
C GLY A 386 0.60 -3.43 11.60
N MET A 387 1.54 -2.74 10.98
CA MET A 387 2.98 -2.90 11.15
C MET A 387 3.64 -1.54 11.34
N ALA A 388 4.67 -1.50 12.17
CA ALA A 388 5.44 -0.28 12.43
C ALA A 388 6.95 -0.54 12.36
N ASN A 389 7.73 0.49 12.03
CA ASN A 389 9.18 0.44 12.09
C ASN A 389 9.77 1.80 12.46
N ARG A 390 10.93 1.75 13.12
CA ARG A 390 11.78 2.89 13.45
C ARG A 390 13.19 2.61 12.94
N ILE A 391 13.67 3.43 12.03
CA ILE A 391 15.00 3.31 11.42
C ILE A 391 15.82 4.52 11.85
N PRO A 392 16.85 4.36 12.70
CA PRO A 392 17.72 5.45 13.11
C PRO A 392 18.30 6.19 11.91
N VAL A 393 18.33 7.52 11.97
CA VAL A 393 18.94 8.38 10.94
C VAL A 393 20.36 8.74 11.36
N GLY A 394 21.33 8.54 10.46
CA GLY A 394 22.75 8.82 10.73
C GLY A 394 23.49 7.61 11.32
N SER A 395 24.56 7.91 12.11
CA SER A 395 25.47 6.86 12.65
C SER A 395 25.06 6.38 14.05
N HIS A 396 23.77 6.30 14.33
CA HIS A 396 23.27 5.85 15.62
C HIS A 396 23.13 4.33 15.66
N ALA A 397 23.33 3.73 16.83
CA ALA A 397 23.06 2.32 17.02
C ALA A 397 21.55 2.04 16.91
N PRO A 398 21.16 0.90 16.36
CA PRO A 398 19.78 0.46 16.47
C PRO A 398 19.33 0.46 17.94
N TYR A 399 18.12 0.95 18.21
CA TYR A 399 17.50 0.94 19.55
C TYR A 399 18.06 1.92 20.59
N GLU A 400 18.88 2.92 20.19
CA GLU A 400 19.15 4.08 21.06
C GLU A 400 17.87 4.88 21.30
N ASP A 401 17.58 5.19 22.55
CA ASP A 401 16.46 6.08 22.91
C ASP A 401 16.75 7.52 22.47
N GLN A 402 15.72 8.24 22.06
CA GLN A 402 15.75 9.69 21.73
C GLN A 402 16.67 10.06 20.53
N VAL A 403 16.98 9.13 19.64
CA VAL A 403 17.63 9.47 18.37
C VAL A 403 16.58 9.75 17.30
N PRO A 404 16.85 10.68 16.36
CA PRO A 404 15.98 10.90 15.21
C PRO A 404 15.85 9.62 14.39
N CYS A 405 14.61 9.21 14.12
CA CYS A 405 14.32 8.02 13.35
C CYS A 405 13.44 8.35 12.15
N ARG A 406 13.63 7.61 11.06
CA ARG A 406 12.58 7.47 10.08
C ARG A 406 11.55 6.50 10.66
N GLY A 407 10.34 7.02 10.90
CA GLY A 407 9.21 6.22 11.36
C GLY A 407 8.35 5.79 10.16
N LEU A 408 7.97 4.54 10.14
CA LEU A 408 7.02 3.98 9.19
C LEU A 408 5.88 3.32 9.97
N PHE A 409 4.66 3.57 9.54
CA PHE A 409 3.47 2.88 10.05
C PHE A 409 2.52 2.58 8.90
N MET A 410 1.99 1.37 8.84
CA MET A 410 0.80 1.04 8.05
C MET A 410 -0.17 0.24 8.89
N GLY A 411 -1.47 0.47 8.69
CA GLY A 411 -2.50 -0.28 9.38
C GLY A 411 -3.87 -0.07 8.79
N PHE A 412 -4.79 -0.95 9.16
CA PHE A 412 -6.19 -0.85 8.79
C PHE A 412 -7.10 -0.99 10.00
N ALA A 413 -8.27 -0.40 9.92
CA ALA A 413 -9.25 -0.38 10.99
C ALA A 413 -10.69 -0.30 10.44
N PRO A 414 -11.70 -0.83 11.20
CA PRO A 414 -11.57 -1.79 12.29
C PRO A 414 -10.98 -3.14 11.82
N TYR A 415 -10.35 -3.89 12.72
CA TYR A 415 -9.76 -5.19 12.41
C TYR A 415 -10.78 -6.19 11.83
N GLU A 416 -11.95 -6.30 12.46
CA GLU A 416 -12.98 -7.28 12.06
C GLU A 416 -13.68 -6.94 10.74
N VAL A 417 -13.91 -5.64 10.49
CA VAL A 417 -14.59 -5.16 9.28
C VAL A 417 -13.85 -3.93 8.76
N PRO A 418 -12.75 -4.11 8.02
CA PRO A 418 -11.90 -3.02 7.57
C PRO A 418 -12.66 -1.96 6.76
N GLN A 419 -12.54 -0.71 7.16
CA GLN A 419 -13.14 0.44 6.48
C GLN A 419 -12.09 1.36 5.89
N VAL A 420 -10.99 1.59 6.63
CA VAL A 420 -9.91 2.48 6.24
C VAL A 420 -8.55 1.81 6.40
N ALA A 421 -7.64 2.14 5.49
CA ALA A 421 -6.23 1.83 5.60
C ALA A 421 -5.43 3.14 5.62
N ILE A 422 -4.34 3.16 6.38
CA ILE A 422 -3.50 4.34 6.58
C ILE A 422 -2.03 3.96 6.46
N PHE A 423 -1.26 4.83 5.82
CA PHE A 423 0.19 4.80 5.85
C PHE A 423 0.74 6.15 6.30
N VAL A 424 1.72 6.11 7.20
CA VAL A 424 2.44 7.29 7.71
C VAL A 424 3.93 7.06 7.58
N VAL A 425 4.63 8.06 7.06
CA VAL A 425 6.09 8.15 7.08
C VAL A 425 6.53 9.47 7.70
N THR A 426 7.53 9.39 8.59
CA THR A 426 8.28 10.53 9.16
C THR A 426 9.74 10.34 8.80
N GLU A 427 10.40 11.36 8.16
CA GLU A 427 11.79 11.20 7.70
C GLU A 427 12.79 11.29 8.85
N GLU A 428 12.56 12.24 9.76
CA GLU A 428 13.33 12.41 10.99
C GLU A 428 12.39 12.89 12.10
N ALA A 429 12.06 12.02 13.03
CA ALA A 429 11.23 12.33 14.17
C ALA A 429 11.69 11.56 15.40
N GLU A 430 11.32 12.06 16.58
CA GLU A 430 11.57 11.37 17.83
C GLU A 430 10.51 10.31 18.12
N GLY A 431 10.90 9.24 18.77
CA GLY A 431 10.00 8.19 19.26
C GLY A 431 9.15 7.54 18.18
N ASP A 432 7.89 7.30 18.50
CA ASP A 432 6.91 6.60 17.66
C ASP A 432 5.98 7.56 16.92
N ALA A 433 6.50 8.70 16.46
CA ALA A 433 5.73 9.78 15.84
C ALA A 433 4.81 9.28 14.70
N SER A 434 5.26 8.35 13.86
CA SER A 434 4.44 7.81 12.77
C SER A 434 3.19 7.08 13.29
N GLN A 435 3.32 6.31 14.37
CA GLN A 435 2.20 5.63 15.01
C GLN A 435 1.28 6.59 15.76
N GLN A 436 1.85 7.59 16.43
CA GLN A 436 1.07 8.61 17.14
C GLN A 436 0.24 9.46 16.19
N ILE A 437 0.80 9.85 15.04
CA ILE A 437 0.05 10.54 13.97
C ILE A 437 -1.09 9.66 13.45
N ALA A 438 -0.81 8.40 13.16
CA ALA A 438 -1.82 7.46 12.68
C ALA A 438 -2.95 7.26 13.69
N ARG A 439 -2.61 7.08 14.97
CA ARG A 439 -3.58 6.92 16.06
C ARG A 439 -4.48 8.13 16.20
N GLN A 440 -3.93 9.33 16.28
CA GLN A 440 -4.70 10.55 16.43
C GLN A 440 -5.61 10.82 15.23
N LEU A 441 -5.15 10.49 14.01
CA LEU A 441 -5.97 10.64 12.82
C LEU A 441 -7.11 9.62 12.77
N LEU A 442 -6.88 8.38 13.21
CA LEU A 442 -7.92 7.37 13.32
C LEU A 442 -8.94 7.73 14.38
N ASP A 443 -8.51 8.22 15.55
CA ASP A 443 -9.43 8.70 16.60
C ASP A 443 -10.34 9.83 16.05
N PHE A 444 -9.77 10.80 15.34
CA PHE A 444 -10.54 11.88 14.71
C PHE A 444 -11.52 11.37 13.65
N TYR A 445 -11.11 10.38 12.84
CA TYR A 445 -12.00 9.74 11.86
C TYR A 445 -13.18 9.02 12.53
N ILE A 446 -12.92 8.30 13.62
CA ILE A 446 -13.94 7.56 14.37
C ILE A 446 -14.95 8.55 14.99
N GLU A 447 -14.48 9.60 15.67
CA GLU A 447 -15.34 10.63 16.26
C GLU A 447 -16.25 11.30 15.23
N LYS A 448 -15.76 11.49 14.01
CA LYS A 448 -16.52 12.10 12.93
C LYS A 448 -17.57 11.14 12.33
N SER A 449 -17.36 9.84 12.46
CA SER A 449 -18.21 8.78 11.87
C SER A 449 -19.32 8.31 12.81
N THR A 450 -19.25 8.68 14.08
CA THR A 450 -20.26 8.41 15.13
C THR A 450 -21.21 9.59 15.31
#